data_f1f44ca8291b0fe409eb84e7f2f92bd9
#
_entry.id   f1f44ca8291b0fe409eb84e7f2f92bd9
#
_cell.length_a   1.000
_cell.length_b   1.000
_cell.length_c   1.000
_cell.angle_alpha   90.00
_cell.angle_beta   90.00
_cell.angle_gamma   90.00
#
_symmetry.space_group_name_H-M   'P 1'
#
loop_
_entity.id
_entity.type
_entity.pdbx_description
1 polymer ?
#
loop_
_entity_poly.entity_id
_entity_poly.type
_entity_poly.pdbx_seq_one_letter_code
_entity_poly.pdbx_strand_id
1 'polypeptide(L)'
;LLYGPEFSTVRKYKTKNASAQEAHEAIRPTDITRETASNNEYDHKLYDLIRRRTLASQMAPAKLEKTKISISIAGSLSGDVNATFEAKGEVVVFDGFLRVYGGGKDELLPSVTPGDELGVSEIEAREVFARPPARYTEGSLVKKLEDLGIGRPSTYATIIDTIQTRGYVEKGDGEGAERNVIVLHYVPAVSADAEVESISREVVQEKTGSTKGKLVPTPAGEL
;
A
#
# COMPACT_ATOMS: atom_id res chain seq x y z
N LEU A 1 -28.17 13.66 4.97
CA LEU A 1 -26.72 13.43 4.92
C LEU A 1 -26.36 12.25 5.82
N LEU A 2 -25.80 11.17 5.26
CA LEU A 2 -25.48 9.93 5.98
C LEU A 2 -24.40 10.12 7.08
N TYR A 3 -23.51 11.10 6.92
CA TYR A 3 -22.33 11.30 7.79
C TYR A 3 -22.26 12.68 8.43
N GLY A 4 -23.20 13.57 8.14
CA GLY A 4 -23.18 14.96 8.61
C GLY A 4 -22.69 15.97 7.56
N PRO A 5 -22.98 17.25 7.74
CA PRO A 5 -22.67 18.29 6.76
C PRO A 5 -21.16 18.50 6.61
N GLU A 6 -20.36 18.32 7.66
CA GLU A 6 -18.91 18.50 7.67
C GLU A 6 -18.18 17.48 6.76
N PHE A 7 -18.81 16.33 6.49
CA PHE A 7 -18.27 15.32 5.57
C PHE A 7 -18.65 15.57 4.11
N SER A 8 -19.58 16.46 3.82
CA SER A 8 -20.07 16.69 2.47
C SER A 8 -19.27 17.75 1.75
N THR A 9 -18.74 17.41 0.58
CA THR A 9 -18.06 18.34 -0.30
C THR A 9 -18.35 18.00 -1.75
N VAL A 10 -19.15 18.84 -2.42
CA VAL A 10 -19.42 18.63 -3.86
C VAL A 10 -18.11 18.80 -4.65
N ARG A 11 -17.69 17.74 -5.33
CA ARG A 11 -16.47 17.73 -6.13
C ARG A 11 -16.78 17.50 -7.60
N LYS A 12 -16.11 18.27 -8.44
CA LYS A 12 -16.02 18.06 -9.88
C LYS A 12 -14.60 17.58 -10.20
N TYR A 13 -14.51 16.42 -10.81
CA TYR A 13 -13.22 15.85 -11.22
C TYR A 13 -12.91 16.27 -12.64
N LYS A 14 -11.66 16.66 -12.87
CA LYS A 14 -11.16 16.90 -14.22
C LYS A 14 -10.63 15.59 -14.79
N THR A 15 -10.88 15.38 -16.07
CA THR A 15 -10.31 14.26 -16.82
C THR A 15 -8.79 14.37 -16.85
N LYS A 16 -8.11 13.32 -16.44
CA LYS A 16 -6.63 13.26 -16.45
C LYS A 16 -6.07 12.63 -17.70
N ASN A 17 -6.90 11.90 -18.45
CA ASN A 17 -6.48 11.14 -19.62
C ASN A 17 -7.17 11.69 -20.86
N ALA A 18 -6.39 12.06 -21.89
CA ALA A 18 -6.92 12.54 -23.17
C ALA A 18 -7.79 11.50 -23.91
N SER A 19 -7.67 10.21 -23.55
CA SER A 19 -8.47 9.13 -24.12
C SER A 19 -9.76 8.83 -23.33
N ALA A 20 -10.06 9.58 -22.26
CA ALA A 20 -11.25 9.35 -21.46
C ALA A 20 -12.53 9.64 -22.27
N GLN A 21 -13.52 8.79 -22.04
CA GLN A 21 -14.83 8.90 -22.68
C GLN A 21 -15.74 9.80 -21.84
N GLU A 22 -15.63 11.11 -22.00
CA GLU A 22 -16.39 12.10 -21.21
C GLU A 22 -17.90 12.03 -21.43
N ALA A 23 -18.38 11.37 -22.49
CA ALA A 23 -19.80 11.21 -22.77
C ALA A 23 -20.50 10.18 -21.90
N HIS A 24 -19.78 9.44 -21.08
CA HIS A 24 -20.34 8.39 -20.22
C HIS A 24 -20.42 8.82 -18.75
N GLU A 25 -21.54 8.47 -18.09
CA GLU A 25 -21.65 8.62 -16.66
C GLU A 25 -20.68 7.68 -15.93
N ALA A 26 -20.19 8.12 -14.77
CA ALA A 26 -19.48 7.24 -13.85
C ALA A 26 -20.42 6.14 -13.34
N ILE A 27 -19.84 4.95 -13.11
CA ILE A 27 -20.57 3.85 -12.46
C ILE A 27 -20.87 4.28 -11.01
N ARG A 28 -22.14 4.34 -10.67
CA ARG A 28 -22.64 4.74 -9.36
C ARG A 28 -23.96 4.01 -9.02
N PRO A 29 -24.33 3.88 -7.74
CA PRO A 29 -25.65 3.42 -7.38
C PRO A 29 -26.75 4.35 -7.94
N THR A 30 -27.85 3.78 -8.40
CA THR A 30 -29.05 4.56 -8.78
C THR A 30 -29.71 5.17 -7.55
N ASP A 31 -29.64 4.48 -6.43
CA ASP A 31 -30.07 4.96 -5.12
C ASP A 31 -28.97 4.75 -4.10
N ILE A 32 -28.34 5.84 -3.70
CA ILE A 32 -27.21 5.84 -2.76
C ILE A 32 -27.61 5.48 -1.33
N THR A 33 -28.88 5.63 -0.96
CA THR A 33 -29.40 5.31 0.37
C THR A 33 -29.55 3.80 0.56
N ARG A 34 -29.66 3.06 -0.51
CA ARG A 34 -29.77 1.60 -0.49
C ARG A 34 -28.45 0.98 -0.11
N GLU A 35 -28.42 0.25 1.00
CA GLU A 35 -27.18 -0.36 1.51
C GLU A 35 -26.89 -1.73 0.89
N THR A 36 -27.94 -2.45 0.49
CA THR A 36 -27.82 -3.78 -0.09
C THR A 36 -28.60 -3.85 -1.39
N ALA A 37 -27.97 -4.31 -2.47
CA ALA A 37 -28.61 -4.42 -3.78
C ALA A 37 -28.86 -5.87 -4.24
N SER A 38 -28.20 -6.86 -3.63
CA SER A 38 -28.30 -8.27 -4.01
C SER A 38 -28.12 -9.16 -2.78
N ASN A 39 -28.74 -10.35 -2.82
CA ASN A 39 -28.50 -11.42 -1.85
C ASN A 39 -27.30 -12.30 -2.23
N ASN A 40 -26.76 -12.15 -3.41
CA ASN A 40 -25.52 -12.81 -3.83
C ASN A 40 -24.34 -12.10 -3.21
N GLU A 41 -23.42 -12.86 -2.60
CA GLU A 41 -22.27 -12.33 -1.87
C GLU A 41 -21.31 -11.53 -2.78
N TYR A 42 -21.05 -12.01 -4.00
CA TYR A 42 -20.16 -11.32 -4.94
C TYR A 42 -20.77 -10.01 -5.45
N ASP A 43 -22.04 -10.04 -5.80
CA ASP A 43 -22.77 -8.84 -6.23
C ASP A 43 -22.82 -7.81 -5.10
N HIS A 44 -23.07 -8.28 -3.86
CA HIS A 44 -23.08 -7.40 -2.69
C HIS A 44 -21.73 -6.74 -2.45
N LYS A 45 -20.62 -7.50 -2.52
CA LYS A 45 -19.26 -6.95 -2.39
C LYS A 45 -18.95 -5.92 -3.47
N LEU A 46 -19.34 -6.19 -4.71
CA LEU A 46 -19.15 -5.25 -5.81
C LEU A 46 -19.97 -3.98 -5.62
N TYR A 47 -21.26 -4.14 -5.24
CA TYR A 47 -22.14 -3.01 -4.98
C TYR A 47 -21.63 -2.13 -3.83
N ASP A 48 -21.19 -2.74 -2.71
CA ASP A 48 -20.63 -2.04 -1.57
C ASP A 48 -19.37 -1.26 -1.94
N LEU A 49 -18.48 -1.86 -2.75
CA LEU A 49 -17.30 -1.18 -3.28
C LEU A 49 -17.68 0.06 -4.10
N ILE A 50 -18.63 -0.07 -5.03
CA ILE A 50 -19.10 1.02 -5.88
C ILE A 50 -19.76 2.11 -5.02
N ARG A 51 -20.63 1.73 -4.08
CA ARG A 51 -21.32 2.65 -3.19
C ARG A 51 -20.35 3.43 -2.31
N ARG A 52 -19.42 2.75 -1.65
CA ARG A 52 -18.39 3.40 -0.83
C ARG A 52 -17.54 4.35 -1.66
N ARG A 53 -17.12 3.94 -2.84
CA ARG A 53 -16.32 4.79 -3.73
C ARG A 53 -17.08 6.03 -4.16
N THR A 54 -18.37 5.90 -4.48
CA THR A 54 -19.25 7.02 -4.85
C THR A 54 -19.38 8.00 -3.68
N LEU A 55 -19.70 7.52 -2.47
CA LEU A 55 -19.79 8.36 -1.28
C LEU A 55 -18.47 9.09 -1.00
N ALA A 56 -17.37 8.34 -0.92
CA ALA A 56 -16.03 8.88 -0.65
C ALA A 56 -15.61 9.95 -1.67
N SER A 57 -16.02 9.80 -2.95
CA SER A 57 -15.71 10.78 -3.99
C SER A 57 -16.32 12.17 -3.75
N GLN A 58 -17.41 12.23 -3.01
CA GLN A 58 -18.14 13.47 -2.70
C GLN A 58 -18.01 13.87 -1.22
N MET A 59 -17.01 13.31 -0.52
CA MET A 59 -16.72 13.65 0.87
C MET A 59 -15.52 14.59 1.02
N ALA A 60 -15.48 15.27 2.15
CA ALA A 60 -14.35 16.11 2.53
C ALA A 60 -13.06 15.28 2.65
N PRO A 61 -11.89 15.87 2.36
CA PRO A 61 -10.62 15.18 2.53
C PRO A 61 -10.37 14.84 4.00
N ALA A 62 -9.68 13.74 4.25
CA ALA A 62 -9.12 13.46 5.56
C ALA A 62 -8.03 14.49 5.89
N LYS A 63 -7.91 14.84 7.18
CA LYS A 63 -6.84 15.69 7.70
C LYS A 63 -5.99 14.82 8.62
N LEU A 64 -4.72 14.72 8.28
CA LEU A 64 -3.74 13.92 8.98
C LEU A 64 -2.65 14.83 9.52
N GLU A 65 -2.26 14.62 10.75
CA GLU A 65 -1.08 15.23 11.35
C GLU A 65 0.06 14.21 11.30
N LYS A 66 1.16 14.59 10.63
CA LYS A 66 2.33 13.72 10.46
C LYS A 66 3.47 14.22 11.31
N THR A 67 3.98 13.35 12.16
CA THR A 67 5.15 13.62 12.99
C THR A 67 6.34 12.84 12.44
N LYS A 68 7.48 13.51 12.34
CA LYS A 68 8.76 12.92 12.00
C LYS A 68 9.75 13.26 13.09
N ILE A 69 10.35 12.22 13.69
CA ILE A 69 11.45 12.35 14.65
C ILE A 69 12.73 11.92 13.93
N SER A 70 13.73 12.79 13.92
CA SER A 70 15.07 12.48 13.43
C SER A 70 16.00 12.30 14.62
N ILE A 71 16.66 11.13 14.70
CA ILE A 71 17.50 10.74 15.82
C ILE A 71 18.94 10.61 15.31
N SER A 72 19.81 11.50 15.75
CA SER A 72 21.23 11.44 15.43
C SER A 72 21.95 10.52 16.39
N ILE A 73 22.93 9.76 15.90
CA ILE A 73 23.78 8.94 16.77
C ILE A 73 24.82 9.86 17.40
N ALA A 74 24.82 9.92 18.73
CA ALA A 74 25.88 10.62 19.48
C ALA A 74 27.08 9.68 19.62
N GLY A 75 28.26 10.13 19.18
CA GLY A 75 29.50 9.38 19.30
C GLY A 75 30.31 9.33 18.00
N SER A 76 31.61 9.18 18.13
CA SER A 76 32.54 9.02 17.00
C SER A 76 32.51 7.58 16.55
N LEU A 77 31.72 7.29 15.54
CA LEU A 77 31.99 6.11 14.71
C LEU A 77 33.31 6.40 13.98
N SER A 78 34.22 5.44 13.97
CA SER A 78 35.49 5.54 13.23
C SER A 78 35.20 5.72 11.73
N GLY A 79 35.23 6.97 11.27
CA GLY A 79 34.88 7.42 9.94
C GLY A 79 33.72 8.42 9.98
N ASP A 80 33.66 9.36 9.05
CA ASP A 80 32.64 10.42 8.91
C ASP A 80 31.23 9.90 8.58
N VAL A 81 30.74 8.90 9.30
CA VAL A 81 29.40 8.34 9.08
C VAL A 81 28.43 9.01 10.04
N ASN A 82 27.78 10.07 9.56
CA ASN A 82 26.61 10.64 10.22
C ASN A 82 25.39 9.76 9.93
N ALA A 83 25.14 8.76 10.78
CA ALA A 83 23.97 7.94 10.68
C ALA A 83 22.79 8.61 11.44
N THR A 84 21.63 8.60 10.82
CA THR A 84 20.41 9.16 11.40
C THR A 84 19.28 8.12 11.28
N PHE A 85 18.58 7.87 12.38
CA PHE A 85 17.33 7.12 12.36
C PHE A 85 16.15 8.06 12.18
N GLU A 86 15.09 7.59 11.56
CA GLU A 86 13.83 8.32 11.41
C GLU A 86 12.68 7.48 11.96
N ALA A 87 11.90 8.07 12.86
CA ALA A 87 10.59 7.56 13.24
C ALA A 87 9.50 8.44 12.62
N LYS A 88 8.45 7.81 12.14
CA LYS A 88 7.30 8.49 11.52
C LYS A 88 6.03 8.05 12.21
N GLY A 89 5.18 9.01 12.53
CA GLY A 89 3.86 8.80 13.07
C GLY A 89 2.82 9.60 12.32
N GLU A 90 1.58 9.16 12.39
CA GLU A 90 0.45 9.83 11.76
C GLU A 90 -0.77 9.74 12.67
N VAL A 91 -1.46 10.86 12.86
CA VAL A 91 -2.70 10.95 13.64
C VAL A 91 -3.80 11.49 12.74
N VAL A 92 -4.96 10.85 12.78
CA VAL A 92 -6.14 11.28 12.02
C VAL A 92 -6.88 12.36 12.81
N VAL A 93 -6.70 13.62 12.45
CA VAL A 93 -7.39 14.76 13.06
C VAL A 93 -8.86 14.84 12.62
N PHE A 94 -9.10 14.50 11.35
CA PHE A 94 -10.44 14.42 10.77
C PHE A 94 -10.42 13.33 9.69
N ASP A 95 -11.25 12.33 9.85
CA ASP A 95 -11.22 11.15 8.98
C ASP A 95 -11.83 11.41 7.58
N GLY A 96 -12.71 12.42 7.42
CA GLY A 96 -13.26 12.77 6.13
C GLY A 96 -13.77 11.55 5.34
N PHE A 97 -13.31 11.39 4.10
CA PHE A 97 -13.72 10.26 3.25
C PHE A 97 -13.28 8.90 3.78
N LEU A 98 -12.26 8.83 4.65
CA LEU A 98 -11.82 7.56 5.26
C LEU A 98 -12.91 6.94 6.13
N ARG A 99 -13.85 7.74 6.64
CA ARG A 99 -14.99 7.26 7.44
C ARG A 99 -15.78 6.15 6.73
N VAL A 100 -15.93 6.25 5.42
CA VAL A 100 -16.64 5.25 4.60
C VAL A 100 -15.93 3.89 4.58
N TYR A 101 -14.62 3.90 4.77
CA TYR A 101 -13.75 2.71 4.77
C TYR A 101 -13.40 2.19 6.16
N GLY A 102 -14.04 2.70 7.20
CA GLY A 102 -13.81 2.30 8.59
C GLY A 102 -12.89 3.25 9.37
N GLY A 103 -12.60 4.44 8.83
CA GLY A 103 -11.71 5.44 9.43
C GLY A 103 -10.23 5.19 9.14
N GLY A 104 -9.37 6.09 9.63
CA GLY A 104 -7.92 5.92 9.61
C GLY A 104 -7.43 5.23 10.88
N LYS A 105 -6.17 4.80 10.85
CA LYS A 105 -5.47 4.28 12.03
C LYS A 105 -4.43 5.30 12.48
N ASP A 106 -4.35 5.51 13.78
CA ASP A 106 -3.32 6.35 14.37
C ASP A 106 -2.05 5.52 14.61
N GLU A 107 -0.92 6.08 14.17
CA GLU A 107 0.42 5.61 14.50
C GLU A 107 1.06 6.67 15.40
N LEU A 108 0.81 6.55 16.69
CA LEU A 108 1.29 7.50 17.68
C LEU A 108 2.78 7.29 17.96
N LEU A 109 3.53 8.37 17.94
CA LEU A 109 4.89 8.40 18.48
C LEU A 109 4.88 8.94 19.92
N PRO A 110 5.85 8.51 20.77
CA PRO A 110 6.02 9.11 22.07
C PRO A 110 6.35 10.61 21.95
N SER A 111 5.94 11.38 22.95
CA SER A 111 6.28 12.79 23.02
C SER A 111 7.77 12.94 23.33
N VAL A 112 8.50 13.60 22.44
CA VAL A 112 9.90 13.95 22.60
C VAL A 112 10.12 15.41 22.20
N THR A 113 11.13 16.05 22.78
CA THR A 113 11.54 17.41 22.45
C THR A 113 12.90 17.42 21.74
N PRO A 114 13.17 18.39 20.86
CA PRO A 114 14.49 18.51 20.27
C PRO A 114 15.59 18.65 21.33
N GLY A 115 16.58 17.78 21.26
CA GLY A 115 17.69 17.73 22.23
C GLY A 115 17.52 16.66 23.31
N ASP A 116 16.39 15.96 23.36
CA ASP A 116 16.25 14.81 24.25
C ASP A 116 17.25 13.71 23.89
N GLU A 117 17.86 13.12 24.89
CA GLU A 117 18.72 11.95 24.73
C GLU A 117 17.88 10.67 24.87
N LEU A 118 17.99 9.80 23.87
CA LEU A 118 17.26 8.53 23.84
C LEU A 118 18.20 7.36 24.08
N GLY A 119 17.84 6.52 25.05
CA GLY A 119 18.53 5.26 25.28
C GLY A 119 18.17 4.23 24.20
N VAL A 120 19.17 3.55 23.68
CA VAL A 120 18.98 2.43 22.75
C VAL A 120 18.70 1.17 23.55
N SER A 121 17.56 0.53 23.30
CA SER A 121 17.25 -0.79 23.86
C SER A 121 17.71 -1.92 22.95
N GLU A 122 17.53 -1.75 21.63
CA GLU A 122 17.93 -2.71 20.62
C GLU A 122 18.07 -2.01 19.27
N ILE A 123 19.01 -2.48 18.44
CA ILE A 123 19.07 -2.14 17.01
C ILE A 123 18.99 -3.42 16.21
N GLU A 124 18.00 -3.51 15.32
CA GLU A 124 17.90 -4.57 14.34
C GLU A 124 18.46 -4.09 12.99
N ALA A 125 19.37 -4.86 12.42
CA ALA A 125 19.86 -4.66 11.05
C ALA A 125 19.48 -5.88 10.22
N ARG A 126 18.58 -5.67 9.25
CA ARG A 126 18.06 -6.73 8.40
C ARG A 126 18.60 -6.63 7.00
N GLU A 127 19.12 -7.74 6.48
CA GLU A 127 19.50 -7.86 5.09
C GLU A 127 18.27 -7.71 4.20
N VAL A 128 18.38 -6.87 3.18
CA VAL A 128 17.31 -6.63 2.20
C VAL A 128 17.83 -6.77 0.79
N PHE A 129 16.99 -7.26 -0.10
CA PHE A 129 17.33 -7.46 -1.50
C PHE A 129 16.46 -6.58 -2.39
N ALA A 130 17.06 -6.01 -3.42
CA ALA A 130 16.30 -5.35 -4.46
C ALA A 130 15.31 -6.34 -5.09
N ARG A 131 14.07 -5.91 -5.24
CA ARG A 131 13.03 -6.72 -5.86
C ARG A 131 12.76 -6.22 -7.27
N PRO A 132 12.68 -7.11 -8.27
CA PRO A 132 12.23 -6.72 -9.60
C PRO A 132 10.78 -6.20 -9.52
N PRO A 133 10.35 -5.41 -10.51
CA PRO A 133 8.94 -5.03 -10.61
C PRO A 133 8.03 -6.26 -10.55
N ALA A 134 6.95 -6.15 -9.77
CA ALA A 134 6.02 -7.26 -9.65
C ALA A 134 5.31 -7.52 -10.99
N ARG A 135 5.05 -8.79 -11.30
CA ARG A 135 4.20 -9.15 -12.43
C ARG A 135 2.80 -8.60 -12.25
N TYR A 136 2.12 -8.33 -13.33
CA TYR A 136 0.78 -7.75 -13.30
C TYR A 136 -0.27 -8.75 -12.79
N THR A 137 -1.20 -8.25 -12.02
CA THR A 137 -2.54 -8.84 -11.88
C THR A 137 -3.42 -8.32 -13.00
N GLU A 138 -4.58 -8.91 -13.24
CA GLU A 138 -5.53 -8.39 -14.23
C GLU A 138 -5.84 -6.90 -14.00
N GLY A 139 -6.14 -6.52 -12.75
CA GLY A 139 -6.44 -5.12 -12.41
C GLY A 139 -5.25 -4.17 -12.61
N SER A 140 -4.03 -4.58 -12.26
CA SER A 140 -2.85 -3.73 -12.49
C SER A 140 -2.46 -3.67 -13.96
N LEU A 141 -2.79 -4.69 -14.77
CA LEU A 141 -2.62 -4.65 -16.21
C LEU A 141 -3.61 -3.69 -16.85
N VAL A 142 -4.89 -3.69 -16.42
CA VAL A 142 -5.88 -2.67 -16.88
C VAL A 142 -5.34 -1.27 -16.66
N LYS A 143 -4.86 -0.99 -15.46
CA LYS A 143 -4.28 0.31 -15.15
C LYS A 143 -3.09 0.65 -16.08
N LYS A 144 -2.22 -0.32 -16.34
CA LYS A 144 -1.07 -0.11 -17.23
C LYS A 144 -1.50 0.14 -18.66
N LEU A 145 -2.51 -0.58 -19.15
CA LEU A 145 -3.09 -0.36 -20.48
C LEU A 145 -3.69 1.05 -20.60
N GLU A 146 -4.40 1.50 -19.56
CA GLU A 146 -4.92 2.87 -19.47
C GLU A 146 -3.80 3.91 -19.51
N ASP A 147 -2.74 3.74 -18.69
CA ASP A 147 -1.58 4.63 -18.63
C ASP A 147 -0.87 4.75 -19.99
N LEU A 148 -0.86 3.67 -20.78
CA LEU A 148 -0.26 3.61 -22.11
C LEU A 148 -1.21 4.04 -23.24
N GLY A 149 -2.48 4.30 -22.93
CA GLY A 149 -3.51 4.63 -23.92
C GLY A 149 -3.92 3.45 -24.82
N ILE A 150 -3.63 2.21 -24.42
CA ILE A 150 -3.98 0.97 -25.14
C ILE A 150 -5.35 0.50 -24.69
N GLY A 151 -6.26 0.37 -25.64
CA GLY A 151 -7.64 -0.05 -25.36
C GLY A 151 -8.51 1.09 -24.80
N ARG A 152 -9.68 0.70 -24.31
CA ARG A 152 -10.68 1.59 -23.69
C ARG A 152 -11.38 0.83 -22.56
N PRO A 153 -12.10 1.50 -21.66
CA PRO A 153 -12.85 0.82 -20.59
C PRO A 153 -13.71 -0.34 -21.07
N SER A 154 -14.35 -0.18 -22.23
CA SER A 154 -15.19 -1.22 -22.85
C SER A 154 -14.41 -2.41 -23.44
N THR A 155 -13.10 -2.31 -23.60
CA THR A 155 -12.28 -3.35 -24.25
C THR A 155 -11.24 -3.98 -23.31
N TYR A 156 -10.98 -3.42 -22.14
CA TYR A 156 -9.95 -3.97 -21.23
C TYR A 156 -10.20 -5.43 -20.86
N ALA A 157 -11.44 -5.76 -20.47
CA ALA A 157 -11.79 -7.13 -20.12
C ALA A 157 -11.57 -8.09 -21.28
N THR A 158 -12.02 -7.71 -22.49
CA THR A 158 -11.84 -8.51 -23.72
C THR A 158 -10.38 -8.70 -24.07
N ILE A 159 -9.54 -7.66 -23.92
CA ILE A 159 -8.08 -7.77 -24.16
C ILE A 159 -7.48 -8.81 -23.21
N ILE A 160 -7.77 -8.71 -21.91
CA ILE A 160 -7.23 -9.62 -20.91
C ILE A 160 -7.70 -11.05 -21.13
N ASP A 161 -8.98 -11.24 -21.46
CA ASP A 161 -9.52 -12.56 -21.78
C ASP A 161 -8.87 -13.14 -23.04
N THR A 162 -8.70 -12.31 -24.09
CA THR A 162 -8.10 -12.74 -25.35
C THR A 162 -6.65 -13.19 -25.18
N ILE A 163 -5.82 -12.46 -24.43
CA ILE A 163 -4.41 -12.85 -24.25
C ILE A 163 -4.27 -14.14 -23.43
N GLN A 164 -5.21 -14.40 -22.50
CA GLN A 164 -5.25 -15.66 -21.76
C GLN A 164 -5.78 -16.81 -22.64
N THR A 165 -6.89 -16.60 -23.34
CA THR A 165 -7.49 -17.62 -24.23
C THR A 165 -6.55 -18.03 -25.37
N ARG A 166 -5.75 -17.10 -25.89
CA ARG A 166 -4.73 -17.38 -26.89
C ARG A 166 -3.45 -17.98 -26.32
N GLY A 167 -3.37 -18.14 -25.00
CA GLY A 167 -2.23 -18.73 -24.33
C GLY A 167 -0.96 -17.86 -24.39
N TYR A 168 -1.10 -16.52 -24.55
CA TYR A 168 0.06 -15.61 -24.46
C TYR A 168 0.46 -15.38 -23.02
N VAL A 169 -0.51 -15.39 -22.12
CA VAL A 169 -0.29 -15.30 -20.67
C VAL A 169 -1.18 -16.31 -19.95
N GLU A 170 -0.73 -16.75 -18.79
CA GLU A 170 -1.50 -17.62 -17.90
C GLU A 170 -1.51 -17.04 -16.47
N LYS A 171 -2.46 -17.50 -15.65
CA LYS A 171 -2.45 -17.17 -14.22
C LYS A 171 -1.43 -18.02 -13.51
N GLY A 172 -0.43 -17.38 -12.94
CA GLY A 172 0.56 -18.05 -12.13
C GLY A 172 -0.05 -18.59 -10.83
N ASP A 173 0.44 -19.74 -10.41
CA ASP A 173 0.10 -20.43 -9.16
C ASP A 173 1.30 -20.64 -8.24
N GLY A 174 2.49 -20.24 -8.69
CA GLY A 174 3.74 -20.41 -7.96
C GLY A 174 3.74 -19.69 -6.61
N GLU A 175 3.94 -20.44 -5.55
CA GLU A 175 4.04 -19.92 -4.17
C GLU A 175 5.29 -19.07 -3.94
N GLY A 176 6.27 -19.13 -4.86
CA GLY A 176 7.58 -18.48 -4.74
C GLY A 176 8.61 -19.43 -4.12
N ALA A 177 9.82 -18.91 -3.94
CA ALA A 177 10.94 -19.61 -3.30
C ALA A 177 11.23 -19.02 -1.93
N GLU A 178 11.70 -19.87 -1.02
CA GLU A 178 12.23 -19.42 0.26
C GLU A 178 13.69 -19.02 0.10
N ARG A 179 14.09 -17.93 0.71
CA ARG A 179 15.48 -17.53 0.83
C ARG A 179 15.81 -17.16 2.26
N ASN A 180 17.06 -17.38 2.61
CA ASN A 180 17.58 -16.96 3.89
C ASN A 180 17.94 -15.46 3.85
N VAL A 181 17.59 -14.76 4.93
CA VAL A 181 17.88 -13.36 5.20
C VAL A 181 18.61 -13.29 6.53
N ILE A 182 19.69 -12.55 6.58
CA ILE A 182 20.46 -12.33 7.81
C ILE A 182 19.82 -11.17 8.56
N VAL A 183 19.60 -11.38 9.86
CA VAL A 183 19.19 -10.35 10.81
C VAL A 183 20.24 -10.28 11.91
N LEU A 184 20.73 -9.09 12.16
CA LEU A 184 21.65 -8.79 13.25
C LEU A 184 20.91 -8.01 14.32
N HIS A 185 21.03 -8.44 15.55
CA HIS A 185 20.49 -7.75 16.70
C HIS A 185 21.63 -7.25 17.57
N TYR A 186 21.64 -5.97 17.82
CA TYR A 186 22.56 -5.32 18.76
C TYR A 186 21.77 -4.89 20.01
N VAL A 187 22.20 -5.36 21.16
CA VAL A 187 21.69 -4.95 22.46
C VAL A 187 22.82 -4.31 23.24
N PRO A 188 22.73 -3.01 23.57
CA PRO A 188 23.76 -2.33 24.34
C PRO A 188 23.75 -2.80 25.80
N ALA A 189 24.88 -2.68 26.46
CA ALA A 189 24.95 -2.85 27.91
C ALA A 189 24.16 -1.72 28.61
N VAL A 190 23.14 -2.08 29.38
CA VAL A 190 22.19 -1.10 29.95
C VAL A 190 22.69 -0.49 31.28
N SER A 191 23.71 -1.08 31.93
CA SER A 191 24.32 -0.55 33.15
C SER A 191 25.76 -1.07 33.32
N ALA A 192 26.53 -0.41 34.22
CA ALA A 192 27.90 -0.81 34.54
C ALA A 192 28.03 -2.23 35.08
N ASP A 193 26.92 -2.81 35.54
CA ASP A 193 26.83 -4.16 36.07
C ASP A 193 26.09 -5.14 35.13
N ALA A 194 25.59 -4.67 33.96
CA ALA A 194 24.95 -5.54 33.01
C ALA A 194 26.01 -6.15 32.08
N GLU A 195 26.04 -7.47 32.07
CA GLU A 195 26.91 -8.27 31.25
C GLU A 195 26.81 -7.85 29.78
N VAL A 196 27.96 -7.42 29.27
CA VAL A 196 28.38 -7.41 27.88
C VAL A 196 27.34 -7.03 26.83
N GLU A 197 27.56 -5.88 26.17
CA GLU A 197 27.10 -5.59 24.81
C GLU A 197 27.09 -6.87 23.96
N SER A 198 25.94 -7.18 23.38
CA SER A 198 25.79 -8.40 22.60
C SER A 198 25.37 -8.11 21.17
N ILE A 199 26.04 -8.78 20.23
CA ILE A 199 25.61 -8.84 18.84
C ILE A 199 25.25 -10.30 18.57
N SER A 200 23.98 -10.53 18.24
CA SER A 200 23.53 -11.85 17.79
C SER A 200 23.16 -11.82 16.30
N ARG A 201 23.26 -12.97 15.66
CA ARG A 201 22.95 -13.16 14.26
C ARG A 201 21.91 -14.26 14.12
N GLU A 202 20.82 -13.91 13.49
CA GLU A 202 19.75 -14.84 13.15
C GLU A 202 19.66 -15.03 11.63
N VAL A 203 19.20 -16.19 11.19
CA VAL A 203 18.86 -16.46 9.79
C VAL A 203 17.36 -16.72 9.72
N VAL A 204 16.64 -15.79 9.08
CA VAL A 204 15.19 -15.85 8.91
C VAL A 204 14.87 -16.24 7.48
N GLN A 205 13.85 -17.07 7.29
CA GLN A 205 13.36 -17.39 5.95
C GLN A 205 12.28 -16.41 5.51
N GLU A 206 12.41 -15.89 4.28
CA GLU A 206 11.36 -15.11 3.64
C GLU A 206 10.95 -15.73 2.30
N LYS A 207 9.65 -15.67 1.98
CA LYS A 207 9.15 -16.05 0.65
C LYS A 207 9.34 -14.90 -0.33
N THR A 208 9.84 -15.24 -1.53
CA THR A 208 10.04 -14.27 -2.62
C THR A 208 9.64 -14.88 -3.96
N GLY A 209 9.30 -14.03 -4.94
CA GLY A 209 9.03 -14.46 -6.32
C GLY A 209 7.69 -15.19 -6.52
N SER A 210 6.72 -15.07 -5.59
CA SER A 210 5.38 -15.65 -5.80
C SER A 210 4.72 -15.07 -7.05
N THR A 211 4.18 -15.96 -7.88
CA THR A 211 3.40 -15.62 -9.08
C THR A 211 1.90 -15.82 -8.88
N LYS A 212 1.49 -16.26 -7.70
CA LYS A 212 0.09 -16.58 -7.40
C LYS A 212 -0.87 -15.42 -7.72
N GLY A 213 -1.83 -15.69 -8.61
CA GLY A 213 -2.82 -14.72 -9.07
C GLY A 213 -2.28 -13.60 -9.96
N LYS A 214 -1.06 -13.73 -10.47
CA LYS A 214 -0.44 -12.79 -11.40
C LYS A 214 -0.41 -13.38 -12.80
N LEU A 215 -0.38 -12.51 -13.80
CA LEU A 215 -0.24 -12.91 -15.21
C LEU A 215 1.24 -13.19 -15.50
N VAL A 216 1.51 -14.38 -15.98
CA VAL A 216 2.84 -14.86 -16.35
C VAL A 216 2.85 -15.09 -17.86
N PRO A 217 3.80 -14.55 -18.62
CA PRO A 217 3.90 -14.84 -20.05
C PRO A 217 4.23 -16.31 -20.25
N THR A 218 3.66 -16.91 -21.29
CA THR A 218 4.02 -18.22 -21.77
C THR A 218 5.15 -18.10 -22.82
N PRO A 219 5.81 -19.19 -23.23
CA PRO A 219 6.77 -19.14 -24.33
C PRO A 219 6.22 -18.53 -25.61
N ALA A 220 4.92 -18.72 -25.89
CA ALA A 220 4.24 -18.11 -27.04
C ALA A 220 3.99 -16.60 -26.84
N GLY A 221 3.96 -16.12 -25.61
CA GLY A 221 3.77 -14.71 -25.30
C GLY A 221 5.09 -13.93 -25.18
N GLU A 222 6.23 -14.61 -25.20
CA GLU A 222 7.57 -14.01 -25.17
C GLU A 222 8.16 -13.78 -26.57
N LEU A 223 7.55 -14.38 -27.61
CA LEU A 223 7.88 -14.19 -29.03
C LEU A 223 7.23 -12.91 -29.58
#